data_32053918d4495e0791707371216cdd5e
#
_entry.id   32053918d4495e0791707371216cdd5e
#
_cell.length_a   1.000
_cell.length_b   1.000
_cell.length_c   1.000
_cell.angle_alpha   90.00
_cell.angle_beta   90.00
_cell.angle_gamma   90.00
#
_symmetry.space_group_name_H-M   'P 1'
#
loop_
_entity.id
_entity.type
_entity.pdbx_description
1 polymer ?
#
loop_
_entity_poly.entity_id
_entity_poly.type
_entity_poly.pdbx_seq_one_letter_code
_entity_poly.pdbx_strand_id
1 'polypeptide(L)'
;FEAGYKGNFGNLNNQYYVLDDQGERIDNLSNTLEYIENINALYTQYGFKKNKFSYLFGLRWEDTNIEVNLLDNNDFNTKKYNNFFPSAFVSYEISDQSNITTSYSKRLSRPRGRFMNPAVNYASNVNIFQGNPDLDPSMTNKFDFGFIKRWNKITFNTSAYFEDTKDVFSFVRSPTGDEVNGIPVIRSS
;
A
#
# COMPACT_ATOMS: atom_id res chain seq x y z
N PHE A 1 -13.62 10.82 -23.09
CA PHE A 1 -13.15 9.44 -23.01
C PHE A 1 -11.62 9.43 -22.93
N GLU A 2 -11.09 8.67 -22.01
CA GLU A 2 -9.66 8.46 -21.83
C GLU A 2 -9.41 6.96 -21.64
N ALA A 3 -8.32 6.44 -22.20
CA ALA A 3 -7.84 5.10 -21.95
C ALA A 3 -6.32 5.08 -22.02
N GLY A 4 -5.68 4.22 -21.27
CA GLY A 4 -4.22 4.16 -21.25
C GLY A 4 -3.69 2.91 -20.56
N TYR A 5 -2.36 2.81 -20.66
CA TYR A 5 -1.54 1.81 -19.99
C TYR A 5 -0.58 2.50 -19.02
N LYS A 6 -0.34 1.87 -17.89
CA LYS A 6 0.70 2.27 -16.93
C LYS A 6 1.48 1.04 -16.47
N GLY A 7 2.78 1.03 -16.71
CA GLY A 7 3.73 0.06 -16.14
C GLY A 7 4.47 0.67 -14.94
N ASN A 8 4.71 -0.13 -13.92
CA ASN A 8 5.63 0.16 -12.83
C ASN A 8 6.54 -1.06 -12.64
N PHE A 9 7.83 -0.86 -12.80
CA PHE A 9 8.85 -1.92 -12.74
C PHE A 9 9.92 -1.47 -11.75
N GLY A 10 9.96 -2.12 -10.61
CA GLY A 10 10.88 -1.81 -9.51
C GLY A 10 11.77 -3.00 -9.20
N ASN A 11 13.05 -2.74 -9.00
CA ASN A 11 14.01 -3.68 -8.43
C ASN A 11 14.75 -2.97 -7.28
N LEU A 12 14.69 -3.55 -6.09
CA LEU A 12 15.39 -3.09 -4.91
C LEU A 12 16.31 -4.22 -4.43
N ASN A 13 17.59 -3.95 -4.41
CA ASN A 13 18.57 -4.83 -3.77
C ASN A 13 19.05 -4.16 -2.48
N ASN A 14 18.86 -4.84 -1.35
CA ASN A 14 19.21 -4.34 -0.03
C ASN A 14 20.12 -5.34 0.66
N GLN A 15 21.32 -4.89 1.03
CA GLN A 15 22.31 -5.69 1.74
C GLN A 15 22.36 -5.23 3.20
N TYR A 16 22.20 -6.17 4.11
CA TYR A 16 22.28 -5.97 5.55
C TYR A 16 23.41 -6.84 6.11
N TYR A 17 24.38 -6.19 6.74
CA TYR A 17 25.54 -6.86 7.33
C TYR A 17 25.55 -6.68 8.84
N VAL A 18 25.80 -7.78 9.53
CA VAL A 18 26.19 -7.80 10.93
C VAL A 18 27.66 -8.15 10.98
N LEU A 19 28.45 -7.33 11.67
CA LEU A 19 29.86 -7.52 11.84
C LEU A 19 30.15 -7.92 13.29
N ASP A 20 31.19 -8.73 13.48
CA ASP A 20 31.73 -9.04 14.80
C ASP A 20 32.65 -7.91 15.31
N ASP A 21 33.24 -8.10 16.51
CA ASP A 21 34.15 -7.13 17.13
C ASP A 21 35.47 -6.92 16.37
N GLN A 22 35.78 -7.81 15.42
CA GLN A 22 36.96 -7.73 14.55
C GLN A 22 36.64 -7.07 13.19
N GLY A 23 35.35 -6.80 12.93
CA GLY A 23 34.84 -6.22 11.67
C GLY A 23 34.58 -7.27 10.59
N GLU A 24 34.59 -8.56 10.93
CA GLU A 24 34.26 -9.64 10.01
C GLU A 24 32.75 -9.85 9.93
N ARG A 25 32.27 -10.19 8.74
CA ARG A 25 30.84 -10.43 8.50
C ARG A 25 30.36 -11.69 9.20
N ILE A 26 29.28 -11.57 9.96
CA ILE A 26 28.55 -12.71 10.54
C ILE A 26 27.48 -13.15 9.55
N ASP A 27 27.75 -14.18 8.77
CA ASP A 27 26.90 -14.60 7.64
C ASP A 27 25.49 -15.01 8.06
N ASN A 28 25.34 -15.75 9.16
CA ASN A 28 24.04 -16.20 9.66
C ASN A 28 23.14 -15.07 10.22
N LEU A 29 23.70 -13.89 10.46
CA LEU A 29 22.95 -12.68 10.90
C LEU A 29 22.84 -11.64 9.79
N SER A 30 23.56 -11.84 8.70
CA SER A 30 23.59 -10.95 7.53
C SER A 30 22.64 -11.46 6.44
N ASN A 31 22.11 -10.58 5.61
CA ASN A 31 21.24 -10.98 4.51
C ASN A 31 21.30 -10.02 3.32
N THR A 32 21.01 -10.56 2.14
CA THR A 32 20.82 -9.80 0.90
C THR A 32 19.40 -10.05 0.42
N LEU A 33 18.57 -9.00 0.46
CA LEU A 33 17.21 -9.01 -0.04
C LEU A 33 17.17 -8.44 -1.45
N GLU A 34 16.63 -9.19 -2.39
CA GLU A 34 16.18 -8.70 -3.68
C GLU A 34 14.64 -8.64 -3.68
N TYR A 35 14.10 -7.45 -3.93
CA TYR A 35 12.66 -7.22 -4.05
C TYR A 35 12.36 -6.71 -5.44
N ILE A 36 11.59 -7.47 -6.20
CA ILE A 36 11.18 -7.12 -7.56
C ILE A 36 9.67 -6.91 -7.56
N GLU A 37 9.22 -5.76 -8.07
CA GLU A 37 7.81 -5.45 -8.24
C GLU A 37 7.54 -5.07 -9.69
N ASN A 38 6.67 -5.84 -10.35
CA ASN A 38 6.21 -5.58 -11.71
C ASN A 38 4.70 -5.42 -11.70
N ILE A 39 4.21 -4.23 -12.06
CA ILE A 39 2.79 -3.91 -12.14
C ILE A 39 2.47 -3.42 -13.54
N ASN A 40 1.55 -4.10 -14.20
CA ASN A 40 0.97 -3.68 -15.47
C ASN A 40 -0.49 -3.27 -15.23
N ALA A 41 -0.89 -2.12 -15.73
CA ALA A 41 -2.24 -1.62 -15.58
C ALA A 41 -2.81 -1.08 -16.88
N LEU A 42 -4.04 -1.48 -17.17
CA LEU A 42 -4.88 -0.88 -18.19
C LEU A 42 -5.99 -0.08 -17.51
N TYR A 43 -6.27 1.11 -18.01
CA TYR A 43 -7.35 1.91 -17.46
C TYR A 43 -8.16 2.57 -18.56
N THR A 44 -9.43 2.82 -18.24
CA THR A 44 -10.33 3.61 -19.06
C THR A 44 -11.19 4.50 -18.19
N GLN A 45 -11.55 5.67 -18.72
CA GLN A 45 -12.38 6.63 -18.05
C GLN A 45 -13.32 7.30 -19.05
N TYR A 46 -14.59 7.42 -18.66
CA TYR A 46 -15.61 8.06 -19.47
C TYR A 46 -16.38 9.08 -18.65
N GLY A 47 -16.38 10.34 -19.12
CA GLY A 47 -17.10 11.44 -18.49
C GLY A 47 -18.08 12.08 -19.46
N PHE A 48 -19.24 12.49 -18.92
CA PHE A 48 -20.24 13.25 -19.66
C PHE A 48 -21.06 14.14 -18.73
N LYS A 49 -21.65 15.19 -19.30
CA LYS A 49 -22.57 16.07 -18.60
C LYS A 49 -23.96 15.98 -19.23
N LYS A 50 -24.99 15.85 -18.37
CA LYS A 50 -26.39 15.88 -18.78
C LYS A 50 -27.16 16.79 -17.83
N ASN A 51 -27.67 17.92 -18.35
CA ASN A 51 -28.29 18.98 -17.57
C ASN A 51 -27.39 19.46 -16.42
N LYS A 52 -27.88 19.36 -15.17
CA LYS A 52 -27.16 19.74 -13.95
C LYS A 52 -26.26 18.62 -13.39
N PHE A 53 -26.22 17.48 -14.04
CA PHE A 53 -25.41 16.34 -13.60
C PHE A 53 -24.14 16.21 -14.44
N SER A 54 -23.01 16.00 -13.76
CA SER A 54 -21.75 15.59 -14.37
C SER A 54 -21.39 14.20 -13.84
N TYR A 55 -21.01 13.32 -14.74
CA TYR A 55 -20.70 11.92 -14.44
C TYR A 55 -19.28 11.62 -14.90
N LEU A 56 -18.56 10.83 -14.11
CA LEU A 56 -17.27 10.30 -14.47
C LEU A 56 -17.18 8.85 -13.95
N PHE A 57 -16.97 7.91 -14.86
CA PHE A 57 -16.79 6.50 -14.54
C PHE A 57 -15.42 6.05 -14.98
N GLY A 58 -14.75 5.30 -14.14
CA GLY A 58 -13.44 4.75 -14.41
C GLY A 58 -13.37 3.27 -14.07
N LEU A 59 -12.56 2.56 -14.83
CA LEU A 59 -12.19 1.17 -14.54
C LEU A 59 -10.70 1.01 -14.81
N ARG A 60 -9.98 0.47 -13.82
CA ARG A 60 -8.57 0.09 -13.96
C ARG A 60 -8.42 -1.37 -13.62
N TRP A 61 -7.69 -2.09 -14.43
CA TRP A 61 -7.24 -3.44 -14.18
C TRP A 61 -5.74 -3.43 -13.95
N GLU A 62 -5.28 -4.12 -12.91
CA GLU A 62 -3.85 -4.29 -12.62
C GLU A 62 -3.50 -5.77 -12.57
N ASP A 63 -2.39 -6.12 -13.19
CA ASP A 63 -1.68 -7.38 -13.03
C ASP A 63 -0.36 -7.11 -12.30
N THR A 64 -0.15 -7.81 -11.19
CA THR A 64 0.97 -7.59 -10.26
C THR A 64 1.75 -8.87 -10.06
N ASN A 65 3.07 -8.79 -10.20
CA ASN A 65 4.03 -9.82 -9.81
C ASN A 65 5.03 -9.20 -8.83
N ILE A 66 5.15 -9.79 -7.64
CA ILE A 66 6.12 -9.40 -6.61
C ILE A 66 6.98 -10.62 -6.30
N GLU A 67 8.30 -10.41 -6.27
CA GLU A 67 9.28 -11.40 -5.87
C GLU A 67 10.07 -10.87 -4.67
N VAL A 68 10.18 -11.68 -3.63
CA VAL A 68 10.91 -11.38 -2.40
C VAL A 68 11.92 -12.48 -2.20
N ASN A 69 13.17 -12.21 -2.55
CA ASN A 69 14.23 -13.19 -2.63
C ASN A 69 15.29 -12.90 -1.57
N LEU A 70 15.48 -13.80 -0.61
CA LEU A 70 16.65 -13.82 0.27
C LEU A 70 17.75 -14.66 -0.37
N LEU A 71 18.74 -13.99 -0.95
CA LEU A 71 19.75 -14.66 -1.76
C LEU A 71 20.69 -15.54 -0.93
N ASP A 72 21.01 -15.13 0.30
CA ASP A 72 21.93 -15.88 1.17
C ASP A 72 21.34 -17.22 1.64
N ASN A 73 20.01 -17.32 1.71
CA ASN A 73 19.30 -18.52 2.21
C ASN A 73 18.61 -19.32 1.09
N ASN A 74 18.68 -18.86 -0.17
CA ASN A 74 17.91 -19.39 -1.30
C ASN A 74 16.38 -19.47 -1.00
N ASP A 75 15.86 -18.49 -0.27
CA ASP A 75 14.44 -18.37 0.04
C ASP A 75 13.77 -17.41 -0.96
N PHE A 76 12.99 -17.98 -1.87
CA PHE A 76 12.36 -17.27 -2.99
C PHE A 76 10.87 -17.31 -2.86
N ASN A 77 10.27 -16.14 -2.66
CA ASN A 77 8.83 -15.97 -2.52
C ASN A 77 8.26 -15.15 -3.68
N THR A 78 7.22 -15.66 -4.32
CA THR A 78 6.56 -14.98 -5.43
C THR A 78 5.08 -14.81 -5.15
N LYS A 79 4.56 -13.57 -5.30
CA LYS A 79 3.13 -13.26 -5.26
C LYS A 79 2.65 -12.72 -6.59
N LYS A 80 1.58 -13.35 -7.14
CA LYS A 80 0.91 -12.93 -8.36
C LYS A 80 -0.57 -12.74 -8.10
N TYR A 81 -1.09 -11.58 -8.46
CA TYR A 81 -2.51 -11.30 -8.36
C TYR A 81 -2.94 -10.24 -9.37
N ASN A 82 -4.22 -10.26 -9.71
CA ASN A 82 -4.82 -9.23 -10.54
C ASN A 82 -6.08 -8.68 -9.87
N ASN A 83 -6.36 -7.40 -10.10
CA ASN A 83 -7.47 -6.72 -9.46
C ASN A 83 -8.12 -5.70 -10.39
N PHE A 84 -9.43 -5.51 -10.19
CA PHE A 84 -10.20 -4.44 -10.79
C PHE A 84 -10.48 -3.34 -9.78
N PHE A 85 -10.29 -2.09 -10.24
CA PHE A 85 -10.49 -0.87 -9.46
C PHE A 85 -11.54 0.01 -10.16
N PRO A 86 -12.83 -0.23 -9.92
CA PRO A 86 -13.88 0.64 -10.40
C PRO A 86 -13.87 1.96 -9.63
N SER A 87 -14.26 3.04 -10.31
CA SER A 87 -14.51 4.34 -9.72
C SER A 87 -15.72 5.00 -10.39
N ALA A 88 -16.44 5.78 -9.60
CA ALA A 88 -17.55 6.58 -10.07
C ALA A 88 -17.55 7.92 -9.34
N PHE A 89 -17.82 8.99 -10.08
CA PHE A 89 -18.00 10.32 -9.52
C PHE A 89 -19.24 10.94 -10.16
N VAL A 90 -20.10 11.50 -9.32
CA VAL A 90 -21.30 12.21 -9.74
C VAL A 90 -21.31 13.57 -9.06
N SER A 91 -21.57 14.60 -9.84
CA SER A 91 -21.74 15.96 -9.36
C SER A 91 -23.08 16.49 -9.80
N TYR A 92 -23.81 17.09 -8.87
CA TYR A 92 -25.11 17.73 -9.13
C TYR A 92 -25.04 19.22 -8.81
N GLU A 93 -25.27 20.03 -9.82
CA GLU A 93 -25.28 21.49 -9.75
C GLU A 93 -26.69 21.96 -9.30
N ILE A 94 -26.83 22.24 -7.99
CA ILE A 94 -28.09 22.76 -7.42
C ILE A 94 -28.37 24.15 -8.00
N SER A 95 -27.33 25.00 -8.00
CA SER A 95 -27.31 26.35 -8.55
C SER A 95 -25.88 26.71 -8.95
N ASP A 96 -25.67 27.84 -9.63
CA ASP A 96 -24.34 28.36 -10.01
C ASP A 96 -23.39 28.52 -8.80
N GLN A 97 -23.93 28.58 -7.59
CA GLN A 97 -23.20 28.78 -6.36
C GLN A 97 -23.18 27.53 -5.44
N SER A 98 -23.92 26.48 -5.78
CA SER A 98 -24.10 25.32 -4.91
C SER A 98 -23.98 24.01 -5.67
N ASN A 99 -23.17 23.09 -5.14
CA ASN A 99 -22.92 21.81 -5.77
C ASN A 99 -22.87 20.69 -4.72
N ILE A 100 -23.39 19.52 -5.07
CA ILE A 100 -23.26 18.27 -4.34
C ILE A 100 -22.40 17.33 -5.18
N THR A 101 -21.50 16.63 -4.53
CA THR A 101 -20.67 15.60 -5.16
C THR A 101 -20.78 14.29 -4.39
N THR A 102 -20.77 13.19 -5.09
CA THR A 102 -20.59 11.88 -4.49
C THR A 102 -19.61 11.06 -5.32
N SER A 103 -18.79 10.27 -4.66
CA SER A 103 -17.87 9.39 -5.36
C SER A 103 -17.73 8.04 -4.67
N TYR A 104 -17.39 7.07 -5.48
CA TYR A 104 -16.97 5.75 -5.06
C TYR A 104 -15.63 5.41 -5.70
N SER A 105 -14.72 4.82 -4.95
CA SER A 105 -13.49 4.25 -5.50
C SER A 105 -13.06 2.99 -4.72
N LYS A 106 -12.60 1.99 -5.44
CA LYS A 106 -11.90 0.84 -4.89
C LYS A 106 -10.40 1.05 -5.04
N ARG A 107 -9.64 0.79 -3.98
CA ARG A 107 -8.19 1.00 -3.95
C ARG A 107 -7.49 -0.18 -3.30
N LEU A 108 -6.22 -0.34 -3.65
CA LEU A 108 -5.32 -1.36 -3.08
C LEU A 108 -4.13 -0.66 -2.42
N SER A 109 -3.77 -1.13 -1.23
CA SER A 109 -2.55 -0.70 -0.52
C SER A 109 -1.64 -1.91 -0.32
N ARG A 110 -0.45 -1.86 -0.91
CA ARG A 110 0.54 -2.94 -0.84
C ARG A 110 1.40 -2.82 0.40
N PRO A 111 1.75 -3.92 1.07
CA PRO A 111 2.82 -3.92 2.06
C PRO A 111 4.12 -3.42 1.42
N ARG A 112 4.86 -2.59 2.14
CA ARG A 112 6.19 -2.17 1.67
C ARG A 112 7.17 -3.32 1.76
N GLY A 113 8.17 -3.39 0.87
CA GLY A 113 9.15 -4.47 0.81
C GLY A 113 9.82 -4.81 2.15
N ARG A 114 10.09 -3.79 3.01
CA ARG A 114 10.64 -4.06 4.36
C ARG A 114 9.73 -4.92 5.24
N PHE A 115 8.40 -4.84 5.06
CA PHE A 115 7.42 -5.61 5.83
C PHE A 115 7.27 -7.03 5.30
N MET A 116 7.73 -7.25 4.08
CA MET A 116 7.74 -8.56 3.43
C MET A 116 9.09 -9.27 3.56
N ASN A 117 10.13 -8.60 4.12
CA ASN A 117 11.45 -9.21 4.31
C ASN A 117 11.42 -10.22 5.47
N PRO A 118 11.52 -11.54 5.22
CA PRO A 118 11.48 -12.56 6.25
C PRO A 118 12.78 -12.64 7.09
N ALA A 119 13.85 -11.97 6.67
CA ALA A 119 15.08 -11.93 7.46
C ALA A 119 14.90 -11.13 8.74
N VAL A 120 15.52 -11.62 9.82
CA VAL A 120 15.52 -10.92 11.10
C VAL A 120 16.48 -9.74 11.03
N ASN A 121 16.01 -8.56 11.40
CA ASN A 121 16.82 -7.35 11.50
C ASN A 121 17.23 -7.15 12.96
N TYR A 122 18.54 -7.20 13.22
CA TYR A 122 19.18 -7.04 14.53
C TYR A 122 19.74 -5.60 14.73
N ALA A 123 19.18 -4.59 14.09
CA ALA A 123 19.62 -3.20 14.27
C ALA A 123 19.45 -2.70 15.71
N SER A 124 18.67 -3.41 16.53
CA SER A 124 18.55 -3.22 17.98
C SER A 124 18.71 -4.55 18.69
N ASN A 125 19.51 -4.58 19.78
CA ASN A 125 19.74 -5.79 20.56
C ASN A 125 18.50 -6.25 21.33
N VAL A 126 17.54 -5.37 21.57
CA VAL A 126 16.33 -5.66 22.36
C VAL A 126 15.03 -5.54 21.57
N ASN A 127 15.07 -4.94 20.38
CA ASN A 127 13.91 -4.83 19.48
C ASN A 127 14.30 -5.34 18.10
N ILE A 128 14.00 -6.58 17.81
CA ILE A 128 14.23 -7.18 16.50
C ILE A 128 12.97 -7.06 15.64
N PHE A 129 13.17 -6.98 14.34
CA PHE A 129 12.09 -6.91 13.36
C PHE A 129 12.22 -8.04 12.35
N GLN A 130 11.11 -8.68 12.05
CA GLN A 130 11.02 -9.71 11.01
C GLN A 130 9.74 -9.47 10.22
N GLY A 131 9.85 -9.31 8.91
CA GLY A 131 8.70 -9.16 8.03
C GLY A 131 8.08 -10.52 7.66
N ASN A 132 6.95 -10.45 6.99
CA ASN A 132 6.23 -11.62 6.50
C ASN A 132 6.02 -11.51 4.97
N PRO A 133 6.65 -12.39 4.15
CA PRO A 133 6.49 -12.37 2.69
C PRO A 133 5.06 -12.75 2.25
N ASP A 134 4.28 -13.41 3.12
CA ASP A 134 2.91 -13.84 2.84
C ASP A 134 1.85 -12.75 3.05
N LEU A 135 2.24 -11.54 3.43
CA LEU A 135 1.31 -10.43 3.58
C LEU A 135 0.54 -10.15 2.28
N ASP A 136 -0.78 -10.11 2.39
CA ASP A 136 -1.65 -9.71 1.30
C ASP A 136 -1.87 -8.20 1.26
N PRO A 137 -2.12 -7.62 0.09
CA PRO A 137 -2.47 -6.22 -0.01
C PRO A 137 -3.84 -5.95 0.58
N SER A 138 -4.00 -4.85 1.31
CA SER A 138 -5.29 -4.42 1.82
C SER A 138 -6.13 -3.74 0.73
N MET A 139 -7.45 -4.01 0.75
CA MET A 139 -8.43 -3.49 -0.21
C MET A 139 -9.39 -2.55 0.48
N THR A 140 -9.50 -1.32 -0.02
CA THR A 140 -10.37 -0.29 0.53
C THR A 140 -11.46 0.09 -0.47
N ASN A 141 -12.72 0.02 -0.04
CA ASN A 141 -13.84 0.66 -0.70
C ASN A 141 -14.07 2.02 -0.02
N LYS A 142 -14.05 3.07 -0.78
CA LYS A 142 -14.22 4.43 -0.27
C LYS A 142 -15.42 5.10 -0.93
N PHE A 143 -16.28 5.68 -0.11
CA PHE A 143 -17.42 6.50 -0.51
C PHE A 143 -17.21 7.90 0.05
N ASP A 144 -17.34 8.91 -0.81
CA ASP A 144 -17.26 10.31 -0.41
C ASP A 144 -18.56 11.03 -0.79
N PHE A 145 -18.98 11.94 0.07
CA PHE A 145 -20.06 12.89 -0.17
C PHE A 145 -19.56 14.28 0.15
N GLY A 146 -19.78 15.23 -0.75
CA GLY A 146 -19.37 16.62 -0.59
C GLY A 146 -20.48 17.59 -0.90
N PHE A 147 -20.53 18.69 -0.19
CA PHE A 147 -21.39 19.83 -0.47
C PHE A 147 -20.58 21.11 -0.41
N ILE A 148 -20.73 21.94 -1.43
CA ILE A 148 -20.11 23.26 -1.48
C ILE A 148 -21.17 24.31 -1.79
N LYS A 149 -21.12 25.44 -1.06
CA LYS A 149 -21.90 26.62 -1.33
C LYS A 149 -21.04 27.87 -1.25
N ARG A 150 -21.16 28.74 -2.26
CA ARG A 150 -20.45 30.01 -2.37
C ARG A 150 -21.44 31.14 -2.24
N TRP A 151 -21.09 32.13 -1.41
CA TRP A 151 -21.70 33.45 -1.36
C TRP A 151 -20.63 34.48 -1.76
N ASN A 152 -20.98 35.74 -1.95
CA ASN A 152 -20.05 36.76 -2.45
C ASN A 152 -18.65 36.75 -1.78
N LYS A 153 -18.57 36.56 -0.46
CA LYS A 153 -17.31 36.63 0.32
C LYS A 153 -17.03 35.37 1.13
N ILE A 154 -17.95 34.41 1.17
CA ILE A 154 -17.88 33.23 2.02
C ILE A 154 -18.07 31.99 1.16
N THR A 155 -17.23 31.00 1.36
CA THR A 155 -17.41 29.64 0.81
C THR A 155 -17.56 28.68 1.96
N PHE A 156 -18.66 27.96 1.98
CA PHE A 156 -18.88 26.83 2.87
C PHE A 156 -18.62 25.54 2.09
N ASN A 157 -17.79 24.68 2.67
CA ASN A 157 -17.47 23.36 2.15
C ASN A 157 -17.56 22.35 3.29
N THR A 158 -18.30 21.28 3.06
CA THR A 158 -18.40 20.15 4.00
C THR A 158 -18.31 18.85 3.23
N SER A 159 -17.75 17.83 3.88
CA SER A 159 -17.68 16.49 3.34
C SER A 159 -17.86 15.43 4.41
N ALA A 160 -18.38 14.29 4.01
CA ALA A 160 -18.42 13.07 4.81
C ALA A 160 -17.85 11.94 3.94
N TYR A 161 -17.18 10.99 4.58
CA TYR A 161 -16.67 9.81 3.89
C TYR A 161 -16.90 8.55 4.72
N PHE A 162 -16.96 7.44 4.02
CA PHE A 162 -16.99 6.11 4.61
C PHE A 162 -15.97 5.22 3.91
N GLU A 163 -15.16 4.51 4.69
CA GLU A 163 -14.15 3.59 4.19
C GLU A 163 -14.35 2.21 4.82
N ASP A 164 -14.41 1.18 3.98
CA ASP A 164 -14.39 -0.23 4.38
C ASP A 164 -13.12 -0.87 3.83
N THR A 165 -12.21 -1.25 4.75
CA THR A 165 -10.91 -1.84 4.39
C THR A 165 -10.84 -3.27 4.88
N LYS A 166 -10.47 -4.18 3.99
CA LYS A 166 -10.25 -5.60 4.26
C LYS A 166 -8.76 -5.92 4.19
N ASP A 167 -8.39 -7.02 4.82
CA ASP A 167 -7.02 -7.57 4.83
C ASP A 167 -5.99 -6.54 5.35
N VAL A 168 -6.36 -5.84 6.42
CA VAL A 168 -5.48 -4.87 7.09
C VAL A 168 -4.40 -5.63 7.85
N PHE A 169 -3.15 -5.43 7.45
CA PHE A 169 -2.01 -5.96 8.18
C PHE A 169 -1.60 -5.03 9.34
N SER A 170 -1.17 -5.62 10.44
CA SER A 170 -0.69 -4.90 11.63
C SER A 170 0.50 -5.63 12.23
N PHE A 171 1.31 -4.91 13.00
CA PHE A 171 2.42 -5.52 13.71
C PHE A 171 1.98 -6.15 15.01
N VAL A 172 2.44 -7.37 15.22
CA VAL A 172 2.35 -8.07 16.51
C VAL A 172 3.70 -7.98 17.21
N ARG A 173 3.68 -7.61 18.48
CA ARG A 173 4.87 -7.61 19.33
C ARG A 173 4.79 -8.75 20.32
N SER A 174 5.82 -9.60 20.35
CA SER A 174 5.92 -10.72 21.26
C SER A 174 7.33 -10.83 21.85
N PRO A 175 7.47 -11.20 23.12
CA PRO A 175 8.78 -11.53 23.67
C PRO A 175 9.33 -12.79 22.97
N THR A 176 10.64 -12.81 22.69
CA THR A 176 11.30 -13.96 22.08
C THR A 176 11.64 -15.04 23.12
N GLY A 177 11.68 -14.67 24.38
CA GLY A 177 12.21 -15.49 25.49
C GLY A 177 13.67 -15.21 25.80
N ASP A 178 14.37 -14.46 24.94
CA ASP A 178 15.76 -14.06 25.16
C ASP A 178 15.84 -12.75 25.94
N GLU A 179 16.99 -12.54 26.59
CA GLU A 179 17.29 -11.30 27.31
C GLU A 179 18.70 -10.81 26.95
N VAL A 180 18.85 -9.48 26.87
CA VAL A 180 20.14 -8.80 26.74
C VAL A 180 20.34 -7.88 27.94
N ASN A 181 21.31 -8.18 28.77
CA ASN A 181 21.58 -7.45 30.03
C ASN A 181 20.35 -7.33 30.94
N GLY A 182 19.54 -8.39 31.04
CA GLY A 182 18.31 -8.43 31.83
C GLY A 182 17.11 -7.70 31.21
N ILE A 183 17.22 -7.27 29.95
CA ILE A 183 16.13 -6.63 29.20
C ILE A 183 15.56 -7.65 28.20
N PRO A 184 14.25 -7.97 28.26
CA PRO A 184 13.64 -8.90 27.33
C PRO A 184 13.75 -8.43 25.88
N VAL A 185 14.07 -9.36 24.98
CA VAL A 185 14.09 -9.12 23.53
C VAL A 185 12.67 -9.23 23.00
N ILE A 186 12.21 -8.18 22.32
CA ILE A 186 10.88 -8.11 21.69
C ILE A 186 11.01 -8.24 20.19
N ARG A 187 10.27 -9.18 19.60
CA ARG A 187 10.11 -9.30 18.15
C ARG A 187 8.85 -8.58 17.70
N SER A 188 8.98 -7.79 16.66
CA SER A 188 7.85 -7.22 15.90
C SER A 188 7.76 -7.95 14.56
N SER A 189 6.62 -8.52 14.25
CA SER A 189 6.36 -9.26 13.01
C SER A 189 4.98 -8.94 12.44
#